data_b0908518df4630d12d104caca6207f55
#
_entry.id   b0908518df4630d12d104caca6207f55
#
_cell.length_a   1.000
_cell.length_b   1.000
_cell.length_c   1.000
_cell.angle_alpha   90.00
_cell.angle_beta   90.00
_cell.angle_gamma   90.00
#
_symmetry.space_group_name_H-M   'P 1'
#
loop_
_entity.id
_entity.type
_entity.pdbx_description
1 polymer ?
#
loop_
_entity_poly.entity_id
_entity_poly.type
_entity_poly.pdbx_seq_one_letter_code
_entity_poly.pdbx_strand_id
1 'polypeptide(L)'
;MPFFEYKVIPAPTIGKKAKGIKGANGRFANAISEEINQMANDGWEYMHAESLPSIERQGLTRKKREVYQSVLIFKRETSSEVNTEIVQKTQSLNPFKSFSSKKEPSLSSNDELNIIEETNNGEFDTQSNEKF
;
A
#
# COMPACT_ATOMS: atom_id res chain seq x y z
N MET A 1 2.46 -3.88 -9.11
CA MET A 1 1.31 -3.57 -8.22
C MET A 1 1.58 -2.23 -7.58
N PRO A 2 0.68 -1.28 -7.68
CA PRO A 2 0.83 -0.03 -6.94
C PRO A 2 0.71 -0.30 -5.44
N PHE A 3 1.59 0.28 -4.68
CA PHE A 3 1.53 0.25 -3.22
C PHE A 3 0.89 1.54 -2.74
N PHE A 4 0.01 1.44 -1.76
CA PHE A 4 -0.65 2.59 -1.17
C PHE A 4 -0.22 2.77 0.28
N GLU A 5 0.07 3.99 0.61
CA GLU A 5 0.28 4.44 1.98
C GLU A 5 -0.99 5.16 2.46
N TYR A 6 -1.36 4.94 3.70
CA TYR A 6 -2.53 5.56 4.32
C TYR A 6 -2.11 6.45 5.48
N LYS A 7 -2.76 7.59 5.59
CA LYS A 7 -2.54 8.55 6.67
C LYS A 7 -3.86 8.97 7.29
N VAL A 8 -3.91 8.95 8.60
CA VAL A 8 -5.08 9.35 9.38
C VAL A 8 -4.69 10.56 10.21
N ILE A 9 -5.49 11.62 10.12
CA ILE A 9 -5.31 12.83 10.92
C ILE A 9 -6.61 13.16 11.65
N PRO A 10 -6.54 13.77 12.84
CA PRO A 10 -7.74 14.24 13.52
C PRO A 10 -8.42 15.32 12.71
N ALA A 11 -9.75 15.26 12.61
CA ALA A 11 -10.53 16.31 11.97
C ALA A 11 -10.52 17.60 12.82
N PRO A 12 -10.43 18.79 12.21
CA PRO A 12 -10.50 20.02 12.95
C PRO A 12 -11.85 20.16 13.67
N THR A 13 -11.80 20.50 14.95
CA THR A 13 -12.99 20.75 15.77
C THR A 13 -13.35 22.22 15.86
N ILE A 14 -12.39 23.09 15.55
CA ILE A 14 -12.52 24.55 15.64
C ILE A 14 -12.51 25.12 14.23
N GLY A 15 -13.53 25.94 13.92
CA GLY A 15 -13.62 26.62 12.64
C GLY A 15 -12.57 27.73 12.50
N LYS A 16 -12.00 27.86 11.31
CA LYS A 16 -11.04 28.91 10.95
C LYS A 16 -11.74 30.09 10.25
N LYS A 17 -11.40 31.29 10.65
CA LYS A 17 -11.89 32.51 10.00
C LYS A 17 -11.16 32.74 8.69
N ALA A 18 -11.90 33.07 7.64
CA ALA A 18 -11.32 33.50 6.38
C ALA A 18 -12.19 34.65 5.78
N LYS A 19 -11.58 35.38 4.86
CA LYS A 19 -12.24 36.49 4.18
C LYS A 19 -13.43 35.97 3.37
N GLY A 20 -14.61 36.55 3.58
CA GLY A 20 -15.84 36.15 2.88
C GLY A 20 -16.60 35.00 3.53
N ILE A 21 -16.05 34.35 4.57
CA ILE A 21 -16.70 33.24 5.26
C ILE A 21 -17.44 33.76 6.51
N LYS A 22 -18.74 33.55 6.53
CA LYS A 22 -19.61 33.95 7.63
C LYS A 22 -20.23 32.74 8.32
N GLY A 23 -20.46 32.87 9.62
CA GLY A 23 -21.12 31.85 10.43
C GLY A 23 -20.19 30.71 10.91
N ALA A 24 -20.67 29.95 11.87
CA ALA A 24 -19.93 28.85 12.47
C ALA A 24 -19.70 27.70 11.48
N ASN A 25 -20.73 27.34 10.74
CA ASN A 25 -20.68 26.27 9.76
C ASN A 25 -19.69 26.56 8.62
N GLY A 26 -19.70 27.82 8.12
CA GLY A 26 -18.75 28.21 7.08
C GLY A 26 -17.31 28.18 7.55
N ARG A 27 -17.04 28.62 8.79
CA ARG A 27 -15.68 28.53 9.38
C ARG A 27 -15.22 27.09 9.61
N PHE A 28 -16.15 26.22 10.00
CA PHE A 28 -15.86 24.81 10.17
C PHE A 28 -15.52 24.14 8.82
N ALA A 29 -16.34 24.39 7.80
CA ALA A 29 -16.07 23.89 6.45
C ALA A 29 -14.75 24.41 5.90
N ASN A 30 -14.40 25.68 6.16
CA ASN A 30 -13.11 26.23 5.77
C ASN A 30 -11.94 25.53 6.45
N ALA A 31 -12.05 25.25 7.75
CA ALA A 31 -11.00 24.53 8.48
C ALA A 31 -10.73 23.13 7.88
N ILE A 32 -11.80 22.40 7.56
CA ILE A 32 -11.67 21.09 6.92
C ILE A 32 -11.06 21.22 5.52
N SER A 33 -11.50 22.19 4.73
CA SER A 33 -10.96 22.41 3.38
C SER A 33 -9.48 22.75 3.41
N GLU A 34 -9.03 23.55 4.36
CA GLU A 34 -7.60 23.86 4.53
C GLU A 34 -6.78 22.61 4.84
N GLU A 35 -7.23 21.77 5.76
CA GLU A 35 -6.54 20.52 6.08
C GLU A 35 -6.46 19.58 4.88
N ILE A 36 -7.56 19.41 4.14
CA ILE A 36 -7.59 18.58 2.93
C ILE A 36 -6.64 19.13 1.86
N ASN A 37 -6.66 20.45 1.63
CA ASN A 37 -5.80 21.09 0.64
C ASN A 37 -4.33 21.02 1.04
N GLN A 38 -4.00 21.14 2.32
CA GLN A 38 -2.64 20.99 2.81
C GLN A 38 -2.13 19.56 2.55
N MET A 39 -2.94 18.57 2.84
CA MET A 39 -2.59 17.17 2.58
C MET A 39 -2.46 16.88 1.07
N ALA A 40 -3.33 17.48 0.25
CA ALA A 40 -3.28 17.35 -1.19
C ALA A 40 -1.98 17.94 -1.79
N ASN A 41 -1.47 19.05 -1.23
CA ASN A 41 -0.19 19.61 -1.64
C ASN A 41 0.99 18.67 -1.38
N ASP A 42 0.87 17.82 -0.37
CA ASP A 42 1.86 16.76 -0.06
C ASP A 42 1.64 15.45 -0.85
N GLY A 43 0.71 15.47 -1.81
CA GLY A 43 0.40 14.33 -2.67
C GLY A 43 -0.55 13.31 -2.06
N TRP A 44 -1.28 13.67 -0.99
CA TRP A 44 -2.28 12.83 -0.37
C TRP A 44 -3.65 13.03 -1.00
N GLU A 45 -4.33 11.95 -1.31
CA GLU A 45 -5.71 11.95 -1.79
C GLU A 45 -6.67 11.72 -0.63
N TYR A 46 -7.63 12.61 -0.46
CA TYR A 46 -8.67 12.46 0.56
C TYR A 46 -9.63 11.30 0.20
N MET A 47 -9.90 10.45 1.16
CA MET A 47 -10.82 9.33 1.00
C MET A 47 -12.18 9.60 1.65
N HIS A 48 -12.18 9.68 2.96
CA HIS A 48 -13.40 9.91 3.75
C HIS A 48 -13.07 10.38 5.17
N ALA A 49 -14.09 10.85 5.87
CA ALA A 49 -14.05 11.12 7.30
C ALA A 49 -14.80 10.04 8.05
N GLU A 50 -14.29 9.67 9.22
CA GLU A 50 -14.89 8.67 10.08
C GLU A 50 -14.83 9.12 11.54
N SER A 51 -15.79 8.63 12.34
CA SER A 51 -15.84 8.89 13.78
C SER A 51 -15.59 7.58 14.52
N LEU A 52 -14.47 7.51 15.22
CA LEU A 52 -14.01 6.32 15.92
C LEU A 52 -14.01 6.52 17.43
N PRO A 53 -14.40 5.49 18.21
CA PRO A 53 -14.31 5.54 19.67
C PRO A 53 -12.84 5.51 20.11
N SER A 54 -12.49 6.41 21.01
CA SER A 54 -11.18 6.50 21.62
C SER A 54 -11.31 6.55 23.14
N ILE A 55 -10.39 5.92 23.85
CA ILE A 55 -10.40 5.94 25.31
C ILE A 55 -9.39 6.97 25.78
N GLU A 56 -9.88 8.06 26.35
CA GLU A 56 -9.06 9.09 26.95
C GLU A 56 -9.03 8.98 28.47
N ARG A 57 -7.88 9.35 29.05
CA ARG A 57 -7.71 9.48 30.49
C ARG A 57 -7.88 10.94 30.88
N GLN A 58 -8.91 11.25 31.62
CA GLN A 58 -9.23 12.60 32.02
C GLN A 58 -8.80 12.90 33.47
N GLY A 59 -7.99 13.96 33.62
CA GLY A 59 -7.65 14.56 34.88
C GLY A 59 -6.73 13.75 35.81
N LEU A 60 -6.53 14.26 37.03
CA LEU A 60 -5.67 13.66 38.08
C LEU A 60 -6.17 12.29 38.56
N THR A 61 -7.44 12.00 38.43
CA THR A 61 -8.06 10.73 38.87
C THR A 61 -7.94 9.59 37.89
N ARG A 62 -7.34 9.82 36.69
CA ARG A 62 -7.12 8.82 35.65
C ARG A 62 -8.35 7.98 35.25
N LYS A 63 -9.56 8.54 35.40
CA LYS A 63 -10.78 7.87 34.93
C LYS A 63 -10.74 7.76 33.42
N LYS A 64 -10.98 6.56 32.91
CA LYS A 64 -11.11 6.30 31.48
C LYS A 64 -12.48 6.78 31.01
N ARG A 65 -12.51 7.58 29.95
CA ARG A 65 -13.74 8.01 29.29
C ARG A 65 -13.65 7.64 27.81
N GLU A 66 -14.72 7.08 27.31
CA GLU A 66 -14.89 6.86 25.89
C GLU A 66 -15.32 8.17 25.21
N VAL A 67 -14.59 8.58 24.20
CA VAL A 67 -14.86 9.79 23.39
C VAL A 67 -14.84 9.38 21.93
N TYR A 68 -15.74 9.95 21.15
CA TYR A 68 -15.71 9.76 19.71
C TYR A 68 -14.85 10.86 19.07
N GLN A 69 -13.84 10.43 18.33
CA GLN A 69 -12.95 11.32 17.59
C GLN A 69 -13.20 11.19 16.10
N SER A 70 -13.48 12.33 15.47
CA SER A 70 -13.58 12.38 14.02
C SER A 70 -12.20 12.50 13.39
N VAL A 71 -11.95 11.68 12.41
CA VAL A 71 -10.67 11.60 11.69
C VAL A 71 -10.88 11.72 10.19
N LEU A 72 -9.88 12.25 9.50
CA LEU A 72 -9.80 12.32 8.06
C LEU A 72 -8.80 11.28 7.58
N ILE A 73 -9.19 10.48 6.60
CA ILE A 73 -8.39 9.38 6.07
C ILE A 73 -7.95 9.76 4.65
N PHE A 74 -6.65 9.61 4.43
CA PHE A 74 -5.99 9.90 3.16
C PHE A 74 -5.22 8.68 2.68
N LYS A 75 -5.06 8.58 1.37
CA LYS A 75 -4.18 7.60 0.73
C LYS A 75 -3.20 8.30 -0.20
N ARG A 76 -2.09 7.67 -0.45
CA ARG A 76 -1.12 8.09 -1.45
C ARG A 76 -0.54 6.88 -2.13
N GLU A 77 -0.39 6.95 -3.44
CA GLU A 77 0.34 5.93 -4.18
C GLU A 77 1.84 6.09 -3.91
N THR A 78 2.44 5.04 -3.43
CA THR A 78 3.89 4.97 -3.24
C THR A 78 4.46 4.15 -4.38
N SER A 79 5.27 4.79 -5.24
CA SER A 79 6.12 4.04 -6.14
C SER A 79 7.10 3.24 -5.28
N SER A 80 7.08 1.93 -5.42
CA SER A 80 8.15 1.10 -4.86
C SER A 80 9.42 1.39 -5.66
N GLU A 81 10.08 2.47 -5.36
CA GLU A 81 11.50 2.54 -5.63
C GLU A 81 12.14 1.53 -4.69
N VAL A 82 12.20 0.29 -5.15
CA VAL A 82 13.11 -0.70 -4.60
C VAL A 82 14.46 -0.02 -4.64
N ASN A 83 14.96 0.33 -3.48
CA ASN A 83 16.22 0.99 -3.28
C ASN A 83 17.32 0.14 -3.93
N THR A 84 17.54 0.38 -5.22
CA THR A 84 18.58 -0.29 -6.01
C THR A 84 19.97 0.13 -5.54
N GLU A 85 20.06 1.05 -4.59
CA GLU A 85 21.33 1.50 -4.02
C GLU A 85 22.00 0.43 -3.13
N ILE A 86 21.27 -0.55 -2.61
CA ILE A 86 21.89 -1.59 -1.78
C ILE A 86 22.56 -2.67 -2.64
N VAL A 87 22.12 -2.86 -3.89
CA VAL A 87 22.69 -3.89 -4.77
C VAL A 87 24.00 -3.44 -5.42
N GLN A 88 24.22 -2.13 -5.59
CA GLN A 88 25.45 -1.64 -6.20
C GLN A 88 26.65 -1.56 -5.23
N LYS A 89 26.41 -1.57 -3.93
CA LYS A 89 27.50 -1.49 -2.94
C LYS A 89 28.08 -2.84 -2.55
N THR A 90 27.43 -3.94 -2.94
CA THR A 90 27.95 -5.30 -2.70
C THR A 90 28.75 -5.90 -3.85
N GLN A 91 28.81 -5.23 -5.00
CA GLN A 91 29.62 -5.71 -6.14
C GLN A 91 31.08 -5.21 -6.15
N SER A 92 31.49 -4.44 -5.15
CA SER A 92 32.85 -3.89 -5.07
C SER A 92 33.78 -4.57 -4.05
N LEU A 93 33.37 -5.71 -3.50
CA LEU A 93 34.24 -6.47 -2.61
C LEU A 93 34.39 -7.90 -3.11
N ASN A 94 35.09 -8.05 -4.21
CA ASN A 94 35.73 -9.30 -4.57
C ASN A 94 37.22 -9.24 -4.24
N PRO A 95 37.65 -9.74 -3.09
CA PRO A 95 39.02 -10.13 -2.90
C PRO A 95 39.12 -11.65 -3.00
N PHE A 96 38.87 -12.24 -4.16
CA PHE A 96 39.35 -13.58 -4.42
C PHE A 96 40.17 -13.58 -5.69
N LYS A 97 41.44 -13.39 -5.44
CA LYS A 97 42.55 -13.70 -6.33
C LYS A 97 42.42 -15.17 -6.78
N SER A 98 42.48 -15.29 -8.07
CA SER A 98 42.90 -16.47 -8.85
C SER A 98 43.55 -17.60 -8.05
N PHE A 99 42.95 -18.77 -8.13
CA PHE A 99 43.69 -20.00 -8.11
C PHE A 99 43.47 -20.75 -9.41
N SER A 100 44.58 -20.89 -10.09
CA SER A 100 44.84 -21.54 -11.36
C SER A 100 44.52 -23.02 -11.32
N SER A 101 43.84 -23.42 -12.37
CA SER A 101 43.96 -24.71 -13.07
C SER A 101 43.88 -26.00 -12.25
N LYS A 102 42.86 -26.77 -12.51
CA LYS A 102 43.03 -28.17 -12.90
C LYS A 102 41.79 -28.73 -13.61
N LYS A 103 42.01 -28.93 -14.90
CA LYS A 103 41.58 -29.99 -15.78
C LYS A 103 40.21 -30.67 -15.48
N GLU A 104 39.29 -30.43 -16.37
CA GLU A 104 38.03 -31.15 -16.54
C GLU A 104 38.27 -32.59 -16.99
N PRO A 105 37.43 -33.52 -16.61
CA PRO A 105 37.10 -34.66 -17.45
C PRO A 105 35.72 -34.47 -18.07
N SER A 106 35.71 -34.44 -19.38
CA SER A 106 34.53 -34.53 -20.18
C SER A 106 33.86 -35.89 -20.01
N LEU A 107 32.60 -35.91 -19.69
CA LEU A 107 31.76 -37.08 -19.89
C LEU A 107 30.59 -36.65 -20.75
N SER A 108 30.72 -37.01 -22.01
CA SER A 108 29.60 -37.09 -22.92
C SER A 108 28.78 -38.34 -22.58
N SER A 109 27.52 -38.16 -22.36
CA SER A 109 26.55 -39.22 -22.60
C SER A 109 25.25 -38.60 -23.06
N ASN A 110 24.98 -38.90 -24.29
CA ASN A 110 23.70 -38.83 -24.90
C ASN A 110 22.70 -39.64 -24.10
N ASP A 111 21.60 -39.03 -23.73
CA ASP A 111 20.37 -39.78 -23.55
C ASP A 111 19.23 -38.95 -24.09
N GLU A 112 18.76 -39.44 -25.21
CA GLU A 112 17.50 -39.10 -25.81
C GLU A 112 16.37 -39.42 -24.85
N LEU A 113 15.59 -38.44 -24.46
CA LEU A 113 14.33 -38.68 -23.82
C LEU A 113 13.20 -38.34 -24.79
N ASN A 114 12.59 -39.35 -25.26
CA ASN A 114 11.33 -39.46 -25.93
C ASN A 114 10.25 -38.62 -25.20
N ILE A 115 9.69 -37.65 -25.92
CA ILE A 115 8.51 -36.98 -25.51
C ILE A 115 7.33 -37.79 -26.03
N ILE A 116 6.55 -38.30 -25.13
CA ILE A 116 5.26 -38.90 -25.43
C ILE A 116 4.22 -37.77 -25.41
N GLU A 117 3.70 -37.43 -26.57
CA GLU A 117 2.47 -36.66 -26.70
C GLU A 117 1.30 -37.59 -26.33
N GLU A 118 0.64 -37.28 -25.27
CA GLU A 118 -0.73 -37.72 -25.06
C GLU A 118 -1.68 -36.56 -25.30
N THR A 119 -2.28 -36.60 -26.47
CA THR A 119 -3.48 -35.87 -26.81
C THR A 119 -4.67 -36.50 -26.10
N ASN A 120 -5.21 -35.84 -25.11
CA ASN A 120 -6.49 -36.23 -24.56
C ASN A 120 -7.57 -35.26 -25.03
N ASN A 121 -8.26 -35.70 -26.09
CA ASN A 121 -9.54 -35.19 -26.50
C ASN A 121 -10.58 -35.64 -25.45
N GLY A 122 -11.05 -34.72 -24.68
CA GLY A 122 -12.24 -34.88 -23.86
C GLY A 122 -13.33 -33.95 -24.39
N GLU A 123 -14.12 -34.49 -25.25
CA GLU A 123 -15.44 -33.92 -25.59
C GLU A 123 -16.29 -33.81 -24.35
N PHE A 124 -16.75 -32.63 -24.05
CA PHE A 124 -17.81 -32.44 -23.08
C PHE A 124 -19.06 -31.95 -23.77
N ASP A 125 -19.98 -32.87 -23.92
CA ASP A 125 -21.34 -32.65 -24.43
C ASP A 125 -22.15 -31.73 -23.50
N THR A 126 -22.63 -30.69 -24.12
CA THR A 126 -23.65 -29.80 -23.58
C THR A 126 -25.00 -30.45 -23.80
N GLN A 127 -25.66 -30.85 -22.76
CA GLN A 127 -27.11 -31.04 -22.82
C GLN A 127 -27.82 -30.04 -21.91
N SER A 128 -28.46 -29.13 -22.65
CA SER A 128 -29.56 -28.31 -22.24
C SER A 128 -30.68 -29.16 -21.63
N ASN A 129 -31.22 -28.72 -20.55
CA ASN A 129 -32.60 -29.07 -20.20
C ASN A 129 -33.32 -27.86 -19.62
N GLU A 130 -34.18 -27.31 -20.46
CA GLU A 130 -35.30 -26.47 -20.09
C GLU A 130 -36.24 -27.23 -19.15
N LYS A 131 -36.78 -26.56 -18.18
CA LYS A 131 -38.22 -26.38 -17.93
C LYS A 131 -38.52 -25.86 -16.54
N PHE A 132 -39.35 -24.84 -16.64
CA PHE A 132 -40.19 -24.17 -15.65
C PHE A 132 -39.52 -23.08 -14.84
#